data_66efffaa9487d74949cdeb2fee8c4c23
#
_entry.id   66efffaa9487d74949cdeb2fee8c4c23
#
_cell.length_a   1.000
_cell.length_b   1.000
_cell.length_c   1.000
_cell.angle_alpha   90.00
_cell.angle_beta   90.00
_cell.angle_gamma   90.00
#
_symmetry.space_group_name_H-M   'P 1'
#
loop_
_entity.id
_entity.type
_entity.pdbx_description
1 polymer ?
#
loop_
_entity_poly.entity_id
_entity_poly.type
_entity_poly.pdbx_seq_one_letter_code
_entity_poly.pdbx_strand_id
1 'polypeptide(L)'
;MKRHHLGFAFFAAWLCSVPLAADDGVFDQYRDLMGDDNPAVFVIDEGEELWFKPQGPESATLEACDLGLGPGVTAGTYVRFPRYFADTDAVMDLESRLVHCMTTIQGRDLEAVTAKPYSLRGDFGTEMEALVTWLAAESEGATIAPDQAHAAERAMYTLGEEIFFYRAGPHDFSCATCHEQSNMRIRLQALPDLTSHAGAADAWGSWPAYRISQGLVRTMGWRLRDCFRQQRWPELQMGSEASIALQTYMSVNAAGGTMTAPGLKR
;
A
#
# COMPACT_ATOMS: atom_id res chain seq x y z
N MET A 1 52.24 5.16 -66.68
CA MET A 1 51.39 5.77 -65.69
C MET A 1 50.57 4.66 -65.07
N LYS A 2 50.97 4.22 -63.80
CA LYS A 2 50.25 3.18 -63.08
C LYS A 2 49.42 3.86 -61.94
N ARG A 3 48.09 3.73 -62.01
CA ARG A 3 47.17 4.22 -61.00
C ARG A 3 47.05 3.14 -59.88
N HIS A 4 47.44 3.51 -58.70
CA HIS A 4 47.20 2.70 -57.50
C HIS A 4 45.83 3.07 -56.93
N HIS A 5 44.89 2.10 -56.84
CA HIS A 5 43.65 2.24 -56.13
C HIS A 5 43.89 1.82 -54.67
N LEU A 6 43.82 2.79 -53.75
CA LEU A 6 43.76 2.52 -52.31
C LEU A 6 42.31 2.15 -51.98
N GLY A 7 42.09 0.89 -51.60
CA GLY A 7 40.80 0.46 -51.06
C GLY A 7 40.72 0.82 -49.56
N PHE A 8 39.76 1.69 -49.21
CA PHE A 8 39.42 1.97 -47.83
C PHE A 8 38.46 0.86 -47.33
N ALA A 9 38.94 0.01 -46.43
CA ALA A 9 38.08 -0.94 -45.70
C ALA A 9 37.38 -0.21 -44.56
N PHE A 10 36.06 -0.05 -44.65
CA PHE A 10 35.21 0.43 -43.58
C PHE A 10 35.01 -0.71 -42.56
N PHE A 11 35.63 -0.61 -41.39
CA PHE A 11 35.35 -1.47 -40.25
C PHE A 11 34.08 -0.89 -39.56
N ALA A 12 32.94 -1.50 -39.81
CA ALA A 12 31.73 -1.21 -39.05
C ALA A 12 31.87 -1.83 -37.65
N ALA A 13 32.22 -1.01 -36.68
CA ALA A 13 32.15 -1.41 -35.26
C ALA A 13 30.67 -1.55 -34.84
N TRP A 14 30.21 -2.77 -34.73
CA TRP A 14 28.93 -3.07 -34.10
C TRP A 14 29.06 -2.79 -32.60
N LEU A 15 28.60 -1.61 -32.16
CA LEU A 15 28.36 -1.32 -30.75
C LEU A 15 27.18 -2.17 -30.30
N CYS A 16 27.44 -3.33 -29.69
CA CYS A 16 26.46 -4.02 -28.88
C CYS A 16 26.05 -3.11 -27.73
N SER A 17 24.96 -2.37 -27.86
CA SER A 17 24.28 -1.73 -26.75
C SER A 17 23.67 -2.84 -25.90
N VAL A 18 24.38 -3.27 -24.87
CA VAL A 18 23.81 -4.06 -23.79
C VAL A 18 22.80 -3.14 -23.10
N PRO A 19 21.50 -3.48 -23.06
CA PRO A 19 20.59 -2.72 -22.23
C PRO A 19 21.08 -2.84 -20.79
N LEU A 20 21.47 -1.71 -20.17
CA LEU A 20 21.59 -1.66 -18.70
C LEU A 20 20.18 -1.85 -18.16
N ALA A 21 19.81 -3.09 -17.90
CA ALA A 21 18.69 -3.37 -17.01
C ALA A 21 19.06 -2.70 -15.68
N ALA A 22 18.25 -1.76 -15.22
CA ALA A 22 18.43 -1.22 -13.89
C ALA A 22 18.22 -2.39 -12.93
N ASP A 23 19.26 -2.70 -12.21
CA ASP A 23 19.29 -3.83 -11.29
C ASP A 23 18.42 -3.51 -10.07
N ASP A 24 17.15 -3.92 -10.13
CA ASP A 24 16.28 -3.88 -8.95
C ASP A 24 16.81 -4.86 -7.87
N GLY A 25 17.66 -5.81 -8.25
CA GLY A 25 18.32 -6.77 -7.37
C GLY A 25 19.21 -6.15 -6.29
N VAL A 26 19.77 -4.95 -6.49
CA VAL A 26 20.52 -4.26 -5.41
C VAL A 26 19.59 -3.85 -4.26
N PHE A 27 18.38 -3.42 -4.56
CA PHE A 27 17.39 -3.09 -3.52
C PHE A 27 16.79 -4.35 -2.89
N ASP A 28 16.64 -5.43 -3.66
CA ASP A 28 16.22 -6.73 -3.13
C ASP A 28 17.30 -7.30 -2.21
N GLN A 29 18.57 -7.30 -2.63
CA GLN A 29 19.70 -7.69 -1.78
C GLN A 29 19.80 -6.82 -0.52
N TYR A 30 19.54 -5.52 -0.61
CA TYR A 30 19.51 -4.64 0.55
C TYR A 30 18.35 -4.97 1.49
N ARG A 31 17.18 -5.31 0.96
CA ARG A 31 16.06 -5.79 1.76
C ARG A 31 16.38 -7.10 2.46
N ASP A 32 16.99 -8.05 1.76
CA ASP A 32 17.40 -9.33 2.31
C ASP A 32 18.48 -9.17 3.41
N LEU A 33 19.42 -8.24 3.21
CA LEU A 33 20.45 -7.92 4.19
C LEU A 33 19.89 -7.18 5.42
N MET A 34 18.83 -6.42 5.25
CA MET A 34 18.14 -5.69 6.32
C MET A 34 17.01 -6.52 6.96
N GLY A 35 16.79 -7.76 6.53
CA GLY A 35 15.68 -8.62 6.89
C GLY A 35 15.17 -8.46 8.33
N ASP A 36 15.93 -8.95 9.30
CA ASP A 36 15.59 -8.83 10.73
C ASP A 36 15.80 -7.41 11.31
N ASP A 37 16.50 -6.52 10.56
CA ASP A 37 16.79 -5.14 10.96
C ASP A 37 15.80 -4.11 10.35
N ASN A 38 14.65 -4.54 9.85
CA ASN A 38 13.61 -3.62 9.37
C ASN A 38 13.12 -2.76 10.54
N PRO A 39 13.32 -1.42 10.51
CA PRO A 39 12.90 -0.55 11.63
C PRO A 39 11.39 -0.56 11.90
N ALA A 40 10.59 -1.15 11.00
CA ALA A 40 9.17 -1.37 11.25
C ALA A 40 8.89 -2.28 12.46
N VAL A 41 9.86 -3.06 12.94
CA VAL A 41 9.70 -3.90 14.13
C VAL A 41 9.28 -3.08 15.35
N PHE A 42 9.84 -1.89 15.56
CA PHE A 42 9.46 -1.01 16.67
C PHE A 42 8.03 -0.48 16.53
N VAL A 43 7.55 -0.34 15.30
CA VAL A 43 6.17 0.09 15.02
C VAL A 43 5.18 -1.06 15.19
N ILE A 44 5.62 -2.30 14.94
CA ILE A 44 4.85 -3.52 15.23
C ILE A 44 4.62 -3.62 16.74
N ASP A 45 5.67 -3.51 17.55
CA ASP A 45 5.60 -3.58 19.02
C ASP A 45 4.66 -2.49 19.59
N GLU A 46 4.75 -1.26 19.06
CA GLU A 46 3.85 -0.16 19.42
C GLU A 46 2.39 -0.49 19.06
N GLY A 47 2.15 -1.06 17.89
CA GLY A 47 0.81 -1.44 17.43
C GLY A 47 0.19 -2.53 18.29
N GLU A 48 0.98 -3.53 18.69
CA GLU A 48 0.55 -4.57 19.63
C GLU A 48 0.19 -3.97 20.99
N GLU A 49 1.07 -3.12 21.55
CA GLU A 49 0.78 -2.45 22.83
C GLU A 49 -0.54 -1.65 22.76
N LEU A 50 -0.74 -0.88 21.67
CA LEU A 50 -1.94 -0.08 21.47
C LEU A 50 -3.22 -0.92 21.38
N TRP A 51 -3.16 -2.10 20.79
CA TRP A 51 -4.30 -3.01 20.68
C TRP A 51 -4.81 -3.49 22.03
N PHE A 52 -3.90 -3.85 22.92
CA PHE A 52 -4.21 -4.35 24.27
C PHE A 52 -4.32 -3.26 25.34
N LYS A 53 -4.04 -2.00 24.99
CA LYS A 53 -4.09 -0.88 25.92
C LYS A 53 -5.51 -0.35 26.08
N PRO A 54 -6.04 -0.30 27.32
CA PRO A 54 -7.30 0.37 27.58
C PRO A 54 -7.22 1.86 27.23
N GLN A 55 -8.13 2.35 26.42
CA GLN A 55 -8.17 3.73 25.95
C GLN A 55 -9.60 4.29 25.92
N GLY A 56 -9.68 5.60 25.75
CA GLY A 56 -10.94 6.32 25.66
C GLY A 56 -11.75 6.40 26.95
N PRO A 57 -12.91 7.04 26.92
CA PRO A 57 -13.82 7.16 28.07
C PRO A 57 -14.29 5.82 28.63
N GLU A 58 -14.41 4.80 27.78
CA GLU A 58 -14.86 3.46 28.20
C GLU A 58 -13.73 2.63 28.81
N SER A 59 -12.47 3.13 28.78
CA SER A 59 -11.29 2.40 29.25
C SER A 59 -11.21 0.97 28.68
N ALA A 60 -11.56 0.82 27.39
CA ALA A 60 -11.64 -0.47 26.70
C ALA A 60 -10.43 -0.70 25.80
N THR A 61 -10.04 -1.98 25.63
CA THR A 61 -9.06 -2.42 24.64
C THR A 61 -9.72 -2.58 23.26
N LEU A 62 -8.92 -2.79 22.21
CA LEU A 62 -9.45 -3.14 20.89
C LEU A 62 -9.74 -4.64 20.70
N GLU A 63 -9.53 -5.48 21.72
CA GLU A 63 -9.79 -6.93 21.65
C GLU A 63 -11.26 -7.28 21.38
N ALA A 64 -12.20 -6.40 21.67
CA ALA A 64 -13.60 -6.58 21.29
C ALA A 64 -13.91 -6.19 19.83
N CYS A 65 -12.94 -5.63 19.10
CA CYS A 65 -13.09 -5.24 17.70
C CYS A 65 -13.16 -6.48 16.81
N ASP A 66 -14.25 -6.60 16.05
CA ASP A 66 -14.36 -7.62 15.00
C ASP A 66 -13.80 -7.07 13.69
N LEU A 67 -12.68 -7.62 13.26
CA LEU A 67 -12.03 -7.32 11.98
C LEU A 67 -12.54 -8.21 10.84
N GLY A 68 -13.67 -8.90 11.06
CA GLY A 68 -14.36 -9.72 10.07
C GLY A 68 -14.06 -11.22 10.16
N LEU A 69 -13.25 -11.64 11.14
CA LEU A 69 -13.02 -13.06 11.47
C LEU A 69 -13.51 -13.40 12.89
N GLY A 70 -14.19 -12.46 13.53
CA GLY A 70 -14.67 -12.52 14.90
C GLY A 70 -13.90 -11.57 15.82
N PRO A 71 -14.51 -11.17 16.95
CA PRO A 71 -13.88 -10.26 17.91
C PRO A 71 -12.52 -10.78 18.39
N GLY A 72 -11.50 -9.91 18.41
CA GLY A 72 -10.16 -10.22 18.89
C GLY A 72 -9.31 -11.09 17.96
N VAL A 73 -9.84 -11.56 16.85
CA VAL A 73 -9.04 -12.30 15.85
C VAL A 73 -8.24 -11.31 15.01
N THR A 74 -6.92 -11.36 15.11
CA THR A 74 -5.98 -10.47 14.39
C THR A 74 -5.28 -11.20 13.25
N ALA A 75 -4.85 -12.44 13.49
CA ALA A 75 -4.10 -13.24 12.55
C ALA A 75 -4.86 -13.46 11.22
N GLY A 76 -4.23 -13.07 10.11
CA GLY A 76 -4.77 -13.25 8.78
C GLY A 76 -5.94 -12.31 8.42
N THR A 77 -6.22 -11.29 9.24
CA THR A 77 -7.32 -10.37 8.95
C THR A 77 -6.97 -9.37 7.85
N TYR A 78 -5.73 -8.85 7.84
CA TYR A 78 -5.32 -7.82 6.87
C TYR A 78 -5.49 -8.27 5.41
N VAL A 79 -5.22 -9.53 5.11
CA VAL A 79 -5.35 -10.09 3.75
C VAL A 79 -6.79 -10.20 3.25
N ARG A 80 -7.78 -9.94 4.13
CA ARG A 80 -9.21 -9.95 3.80
C ARG A 80 -9.78 -8.55 3.52
N PHE A 81 -9.01 -7.50 3.78
CA PHE A 81 -9.46 -6.13 3.58
C PHE A 81 -9.20 -5.62 2.14
N PRO A 82 -10.02 -4.63 1.69
CA PRO A 82 -11.29 -4.17 2.25
C PRO A 82 -12.40 -5.22 2.15
N ARG A 83 -13.40 -5.14 3.06
CA ARG A 83 -14.52 -6.08 3.09
C ARG A 83 -15.81 -5.43 3.61
N TYR A 84 -16.94 -6.07 3.34
CA TYR A 84 -18.25 -5.66 3.86
C TYR A 84 -18.42 -6.06 5.33
N PHE A 85 -19.00 -5.15 6.12
CA PHE A 85 -19.38 -5.34 7.50
C PHE A 85 -20.88 -5.11 7.68
N ALA A 86 -21.59 -6.11 8.19
CA ALA A 86 -23.04 -6.07 8.36
C ALA A 86 -23.50 -5.11 9.46
N ASP A 87 -22.66 -4.85 10.46
CA ASP A 87 -22.95 -3.93 11.57
C ASP A 87 -22.95 -2.45 11.16
N THR A 88 -22.24 -2.12 10.08
CA THR A 88 -22.19 -0.76 9.51
C THR A 88 -22.88 -0.65 8.15
N ASP A 89 -23.34 -1.79 7.58
CA ASP A 89 -23.88 -1.89 6.22
C ASP A 89 -22.95 -1.24 5.16
N ALA A 90 -21.62 -1.40 5.33
CA ALA A 90 -20.63 -0.73 4.49
C ALA A 90 -19.41 -1.63 4.21
N VAL A 91 -18.76 -1.39 3.06
CA VAL A 91 -17.42 -1.87 2.81
C VAL A 91 -16.44 -0.94 3.50
N MET A 92 -15.53 -1.50 4.29
CA MET A 92 -14.53 -0.74 5.03
C MET A 92 -13.12 -1.25 4.71
N ASP A 93 -12.16 -0.33 4.64
CA ASP A 93 -10.74 -0.66 4.77
C ASP A 93 -10.37 -0.84 6.25
N LEU A 94 -9.16 -1.30 6.53
CA LEU A 94 -8.73 -1.56 7.90
C LEU A 94 -8.74 -0.29 8.75
N GLU A 95 -8.26 0.83 8.20
CA GLU A 95 -8.22 2.10 8.90
C GLU A 95 -9.62 2.56 9.32
N SER A 96 -10.59 2.47 8.42
CA SER A 96 -12.00 2.83 8.72
C SER A 96 -12.61 1.90 9.77
N ARG A 97 -12.29 0.60 9.71
CA ARG A 97 -12.76 -0.36 10.70
C ARG A 97 -12.16 -0.11 12.08
N LEU A 98 -10.87 0.24 12.16
CA LEU A 98 -10.23 0.66 13.40
C LEU A 98 -10.86 1.93 13.97
N VAL A 99 -11.14 2.95 13.15
CA VAL A 99 -11.86 4.16 13.58
C VAL A 99 -13.22 3.80 14.15
N HIS A 100 -13.97 2.91 13.49
CA HIS A 100 -15.26 2.42 14.00
C HIS A 100 -15.11 1.78 15.39
N CYS A 101 -14.14 0.89 15.57
CA CYS A 101 -13.90 0.25 16.87
C CYS A 101 -13.44 1.25 17.93
N MET A 102 -12.56 2.18 17.60
CA MET A 102 -12.12 3.24 18.54
C MET A 102 -13.29 4.10 19.02
N THR A 103 -14.23 4.40 18.13
CA THR A 103 -15.38 5.23 18.48
C THR A 103 -16.48 4.45 19.20
N THR A 104 -16.77 3.23 18.80
CA THR A 104 -17.88 2.44 19.36
C THR A 104 -17.51 1.62 20.60
N ILE A 105 -16.26 1.14 20.70
CA ILE A 105 -15.79 0.31 21.81
C ILE A 105 -15.09 1.15 22.86
N GLN A 106 -14.18 2.03 22.44
CA GLN A 106 -13.42 2.88 23.36
C GLN A 106 -14.14 4.19 23.70
N GLY A 107 -15.22 4.54 22.98
CA GLY A 107 -15.98 5.78 23.18
C GLY A 107 -15.20 7.04 22.79
N ARG A 108 -14.18 6.91 21.92
CA ARG A 108 -13.34 8.03 21.49
C ARG A 108 -14.08 8.95 20.53
N ASP A 109 -13.75 10.21 20.57
CA ASP A 109 -14.31 11.21 19.66
C ASP A 109 -13.84 10.99 18.22
N LEU A 110 -14.77 10.96 17.27
CA LEU A 110 -14.48 10.70 15.86
C LEU A 110 -13.54 11.75 15.25
N GLU A 111 -13.78 13.03 15.54
CA GLU A 111 -12.97 14.13 14.99
C GLU A 111 -11.53 14.00 15.52
N ALA A 112 -11.35 13.71 16.81
CA ALA A 112 -10.04 13.50 17.41
C ALA A 112 -9.29 12.31 16.78
N VAL A 113 -9.97 11.18 16.57
CA VAL A 113 -9.36 9.99 15.96
C VAL A 113 -8.96 10.22 14.50
N THR A 114 -9.76 10.98 13.76
CA THR A 114 -9.54 11.23 12.32
C THR A 114 -8.78 12.51 12.00
N ALA A 115 -8.51 13.36 12.97
CA ALA A 115 -7.85 14.66 12.77
C ALA A 115 -6.45 14.53 12.12
N LYS A 116 -5.69 13.50 12.50
CA LYS A 116 -4.35 13.25 11.99
C LYS A 116 -4.09 11.73 11.86
N PRO A 117 -4.71 11.07 10.90
CA PRO A 117 -4.60 9.61 10.75
C PRO A 117 -3.21 9.16 10.31
N TYR A 118 -2.44 10.05 9.68
CA TYR A 118 -1.10 9.77 9.17
C TYR A 118 -0.12 10.84 9.60
N SER A 119 1.11 10.44 9.92
CA SER A 119 2.19 11.37 10.19
C SER A 119 2.59 12.15 8.94
N LEU A 120 3.03 13.40 9.14
CA LEU A 120 3.64 14.23 8.11
C LEU A 120 5.17 14.09 8.16
N ARG A 121 5.85 14.68 7.17
CA ARG A 121 7.30 14.68 7.13
C ARG A 121 7.87 15.41 8.36
N GLY A 122 8.73 14.71 9.10
CA GLY A 122 9.34 15.22 10.32
C GLY A 122 8.54 14.97 11.60
N ASP A 123 7.37 14.34 11.48
CA ASP A 123 6.60 13.84 12.62
C ASP A 123 7.10 12.47 13.08
N PHE A 124 6.66 12.05 14.26
CA PHE A 124 6.68 10.65 14.67
C PHE A 124 5.52 9.89 14.02
N GLY A 125 5.54 8.55 14.07
CA GLY A 125 4.44 7.72 13.63
C GLY A 125 3.13 8.04 14.37
N THR A 126 2.01 7.63 13.80
CA THR A 126 0.70 7.76 14.43
C THR A 126 0.22 6.42 14.96
N GLU A 127 -0.70 6.46 15.92
CA GLU A 127 -1.39 5.28 16.45
C GLU A 127 -2.02 4.43 15.33
N MET A 128 -2.62 5.07 14.32
CA MET A 128 -3.21 4.36 13.18
C MET A 128 -2.14 3.62 12.36
N GLU A 129 -1.00 4.27 12.08
CA GLU A 129 0.11 3.64 11.35
C GLU A 129 0.67 2.44 12.12
N ALA A 130 0.76 2.53 13.46
CA ALA A 130 1.24 1.44 14.30
C ALA A 130 0.27 0.25 14.32
N LEU A 131 -1.01 0.47 14.59
CA LEU A 131 -2.03 -0.58 14.60
C LEU A 131 -2.13 -1.30 13.25
N VAL A 132 -2.16 -0.56 12.13
CA VAL A 132 -2.22 -1.15 10.80
C VAL A 132 -0.96 -1.98 10.51
N THR A 133 0.21 -1.52 10.99
CA THR A 133 1.48 -2.23 10.78
C THR A 133 1.52 -3.55 11.52
N TRP A 134 1.09 -3.55 12.78
CA TRP A 134 1.02 -4.77 13.57
C TRP A 134 0.01 -5.78 12.99
N LEU A 135 -1.21 -5.35 12.64
CA LEU A 135 -2.23 -6.22 12.04
C LEU A 135 -1.81 -6.78 10.67
N ALA A 136 -0.99 -6.04 9.93
CA ALA A 136 -0.42 -6.55 8.69
C ALA A 136 0.66 -7.61 8.96
N ALA A 137 1.51 -7.41 9.98
CA ALA A 137 2.50 -8.39 10.41
C ALA A 137 1.84 -9.68 10.92
N GLU A 138 0.72 -9.60 11.64
CA GLU A 138 -0.11 -10.75 12.03
C GLU A 138 -0.68 -11.55 10.83
N SER A 139 -0.58 -10.99 9.64
CA SER A 139 -0.99 -11.63 8.38
C SER A 139 0.20 -12.04 7.50
N GLU A 140 1.44 -11.93 7.97
CA GLU A 140 2.64 -12.30 7.20
C GLU A 140 2.58 -13.76 6.75
N GLY A 141 2.98 -14.02 5.52
CA GLY A 141 2.93 -15.34 4.89
C GLY A 141 1.52 -15.79 4.46
N ALA A 142 0.46 -15.10 4.86
CA ALA A 142 -0.89 -15.45 4.47
C ALA A 142 -1.15 -15.09 2.99
N THR A 143 -2.06 -15.84 2.36
CA THR A 143 -2.51 -15.56 1.00
C THR A 143 -3.49 -14.39 0.99
N ILE A 144 -3.24 -13.39 0.14
CA ILE A 144 -4.13 -12.25 -0.09
C ILE A 144 -5.44 -12.77 -0.69
N ALA A 145 -6.54 -12.57 0.02
CA ALA A 145 -7.85 -13.12 -0.34
C ALA A 145 -9.00 -12.19 0.10
N PRO A 146 -9.10 -10.99 -0.49
CA PRO A 146 -10.19 -10.08 -0.17
C PRO A 146 -11.54 -10.70 -0.56
N ASP A 147 -12.55 -10.48 0.25
CA ASP A 147 -13.89 -10.99 -0.03
C ASP A 147 -14.52 -10.23 -1.23
N GLN A 148 -15.20 -10.99 -2.08
CA GLN A 148 -16.01 -10.48 -3.21
C GLN A 148 -17.39 -11.16 -3.27
N ALA A 149 -17.80 -11.78 -2.16
CA ALA A 149 -19.08 -12.46 -2.09
C ALA A 149 -20.26 -11.48 -2.02
N HIS A 150 -20.11 -10.37 -1.30
CA HIS A 150 -21.15 -9.37 -1.16
C HIS A 150 -21.24 -8.45 -2.39
N ALA A 151 -22.46 -8.01 -2.73
CA ALA A 151 -22.65 -7.13 -3.90
C ALA A 151 -21.96 -5.77 -3.74
N ALA A 152 -21.91 -5.24 -2.51
CA ALA A 152 -21.22 -3.98 -2.21
C ALA A 152 -19.70 -4.07 -2.43
N GLU A 153 -19.08 -5.21 -2.15
CA GLU A 153 -17.64 -5.43 -2.40
C GLU A 153 -17.34 -5.39 -3.90
N ARG A 154 -18.18 -6.05 -4.72
CA ARG A 154 -18.03 -6.01 -6.18
C ARG A 154 -18.28 -4.62 -6.76
N ALA A 155 -19.26 -3.88 -6.22
CA ALA A 155 -19.50 -2.50 -6.61
C ALA A 155 -18.32 -1.61 -6.26
N MET A 156 -17.71 -1.81 -5.09
CA MET A 156 -16.54 -1.07 -4.65
C MET A 156 -15.31 -1.37 -5.53
N TYR A 157 -15.14 -2.64 -5.97
CA TYR A 157 -14.11 -3.00 -6.95
C TYR A 157 -14.30 -2.26 -8.27
N THR A 158 -15.54 -2.26 -8.82
CA THR A 158 -15.85 -1.56 -10.08
C THR A 158 -15.59 -0.05 -9.97
N LEU A 159 -16.01 0.57 -8.87
CA LEU A 159 -15.72 1.98 -8.62
C LEU A 159 -14.22 2.25 -8.52
N GLY A 160 -13.47 1.35 -7.87
CA GLY A 160 -12.01 1.46 -7.76
C GLY A 160 -11.33 1.37 -9.12
N GLU A 161 -11.79 0.48 -9.99
CA GLU A 161 -11.33 0.38 -11.38
C GLU A 161 -11.63 1.66 -12.16
N GLU A 162 -12.84 2.20 -12.06
CA GLU A 162 -13.21 3.45 -12.72
C GLU A 162 -12.31 4.61 -12.26
N ILE A 163 -12.07 4.75 -10.94
CA ILE A 163 -11.18 5.78 -10.40
C ILE A 163 -9.75 5.57 -10.85
N PHE A 164 -9.25 4.33 -10.91
CA PHE A 164 -7.89 4.00 -11.32
C PHE A 164 -7.58 4.47 -12.75
N PHE A 165 -8.55 4.35 -13.66
CA PHE A 165 -8.43 4.80 -15.05
C PHE A 165 -8.89 6.24 -15.28
N TYR A 166 -9.56 6.87 -14.32
CA TYR A 166 -10.08 8.23 -14.47
C TYR A 166 -8.96 9.27 -14.53
N ARG A 167 -8.93 10.06 -15.58
CA ARG A 167 -7.95 11.13 -15.77
C ARG A 167 -8.44 12.42 -15.11
N ALA A 168 -7.61 13.01 -14.27
CA ALA A 168 -7.98 14.20 -13.51
C ALA A 168 -6.76 15.09 -13.19
N GLY A 169 -7.07 16.22 -12.55
CA GLY A 169 -6.08 17.19 -12.09
C GLY A 169 -5.43 17.97 -13.24
N PRO A 170 -4.53 18.91 -12.90
CA PRO A 170 -3.90 19.80 -13.88
C PRO A 170 -2.93 19.09 -14.84
N HIS A 171 -2.53 17.88 -14.52
CA HIS A 171 -1.65 17.07 -15.35
C HIS A 171 -2.42 16.12 -16.28
N ASP A 172 -3.74 16.03 -16.12
CA ASP A 172 -4.59 15.10 -16.86
C ASP A 172 -4.07 13.65 -16.81
N PHE A 173 -3.66 13.20 -15.61
CA PHE A 173 -3.17 11.85 -15.36
C PHE A 173 -4.23 11.01 -14.66
N SER A 174 -4.12 9.69 -14.84
CA SER A 174 -4.81 8.67 -14.04
C SER A 174 -3.77 7.87 -13.24
N CYS A 175 -4.21 7.01 -12.34
CA CYS A 175 -3.31 6.03 -11.72
C CYS A 175 -2.69 5.13 -12.80
N ALA A 176 -3.48 4.70 -13.78
CA ALA A 176 -3.06 3.90 -14.92
C ALA A 176 -1.93 4.56 -15.73
N THR A 177 -1.90 5.91 -15.85
CA THR A 177 -0.82 6.61 -16.56
C THR A 177 0.58 6.18 -16.10
N CYS A 178 0.72 5.82 -14.82
CA CYS A 178 1.99 5.38 -14.23
C CYS A 178 2.00 3.90 -13.84
N HIS A 179 0.83 3.26 -13.66
CA HIS A 179 0.71 1.94 -13.04
C HIS A 179 0.01 0.89 -13.93
N GLU A 180 -0.10 1.13 -15.24
CA GLU A 180 -0.64 0.17 -16.22
C GLU A 180 0.47 -0.49 -17.07
N GLN A 181 1.71 -0.11 -16.86
CA GLN A 181 2.82 -0.57 -17.69
C GLN A 181 3.98 -1.04 -16.82
N SER A 182 4.57 -2.15 -17.25
CA SER A 182 5.84 -2.61 -16.68
C SER A 182 6.96 -1.61 -17.02
N ASN A 183 7.96 -1.52 -16.14
CA ASN A 183 9.15 -0.69 -16.30
C ASN A 183 8.93 0.83 -16.28
N MET A 184 7.76 1.31 -15.91
CA MET A 184 7.57 2.72 -15.62
C MET A 184 8.40 3.12 -14.40
N ARG A 185 8.98 4.29 -14.44
CA ARG A 185 9.85 4.80 -13.37
C ARG A 185 9.52 6.24 -13.03
N ILE A 186 9.54 6.52 -11.74
CA ILE A 186 9.55 7.90 -11.26
C ILE A 186 10.84 8.12 -10.47
N ARG A 187 11.65 9.09 -10.90
CA ARG A 187 13.01 9.28 -10.37
C ARG A 187 13.84 7.99 -10.53
N LEU A 188 14.29 7.39 -9.42
CA LEU A 188 15.08 6.15 -9.42
C LEU A 188 14.26 4.91 -8.99
N GLN A 189 12.94 5.06 -8.85
CA GLN A 189 12.07 3.97 -8.42
C GLN A 189 11.29 3.39 -9.59
N ALA A 190 11.31 2.07 -9.73
CA ALA A 190 10.36 1.36 -10.57
C ALA A 190 8.96 1.48 -9.96
N LEU A 191 7.97 1.60 -10.81
CA LEU A 191 6.57 1.62 -10.41
C LEU A 191 5.96 0.26 -10.73
N PRO A 192 5.18 -0.34 -9.80
CA PRO A 192 4.51 -1.59 -10.07
C PRO A 192 3.42 -1.40 -11.14
N ASP A 193 3.28 -2.38 -12.00
CA ASP A 193 2.11 -2.52 -12.88
C ASP A 193 0.96 -3.11 -12.08
N LEU A 194 0.04 -2.25 -11.62
CA LEU A 194 -1.08 -2.64 -10.75
C LEU A 194 -2.23 -3.31 -11.52
N THR A 195 -2.17 -3.37 -12.84
CA THR A 195 -3.10 -4.11 -13.68
C THR A 195 -2.66 -5.56 -13.89
N SER A 196 -1.38 -5.85 -13.66
CA SER A 196 -0.86 -7.21 -13.65
C SER A 196 -0.96 -7.83 -12.25
N HIS A 197 -1.30 -9.13 -12.19
CA HIS A 197 -1.35 -9.85 -10.90
C HIS A 197 -0.03 -9.77 -10.13
N ALA A 198 1.10 -9.98 -10.80
CA ALA A 198 2.42 -9.97 -10.15
C ALA A 198 2.75 -8.60 -9.54
N GLY A 199 2.52 -7.51 -10.29
CA GLY A 199 2.79 -6.16 -9.81
C GLY A 199 1.81 -5.71 -8.71
N ALA A 200 0.54 -6.12 -8.81
CA ALA A 200 -0.45 -5.85 -7.77
C ALA A 200 -0.15 -6.63 -6.48
N ALA A 201 0.24 -7.91 -6.59
CA ALA A 201 0.59 -8.76 -5.45
C ALA A 201 1.83 -8.23 -4.71
N ASP A 202 2.90 -7.85 -5.43
CA ASP A 202 4.09 -7.22 -4.81
C ASP A 202 3.73 -5.88 -4.14
N ALA A 203 2.96 -5.05 -4.84
CA ALA A 203 2.56 -3.75 -4.30
C ALA A 203 1.69 -3.88 -3.06
N TRP A 204 0.60 -4.62 -3.12
CA TRP A 204 -0.34 -4.77 -2.00
C TRP A 204 0.30 -5.54 -0.84
N GLY A 205 0.93 -6.68 -1.14
CA GLY A 205 1.49 -7.59 -0.15
C GLY A 205 2.65 -7.00 0.67
N SER A 206 3.33 -5.96 0.18
CA SER A 206 4.47 -5.32 0.86
C SER A 206 4.11 -4.01 1.59
N TRP A 207 2.83 -3.65 1.67
CA TRP A 207 2.35 -2.49 2.44
C TRP A 207 1.47 -2.92 3.61
N PRO A 208 1.59 -2.26 4.79
CA PRO A 208 2.38 -1.05 5.10
C PRO A 208 3.89 -1.26 4.93
N ALA A 209 4.63 -0.15 4.77
CA ALA A 209 6.06 -0.23 4.54
C ALA A 209 6.84 0.87 5.27
N TYR A 210 8.01 0.52 5.79
CA TYR A 210 8.97 1.51 6.28
C TYR A 210 9.60 2.24 5.08
N ARG A 211 9.44 3.55 5.08
CA ARG A 211 9.97 4.44 4.04
C ARG A 211 11.31 5.02 4.47
N ILE A 212 12.42 4.47 3.97
CA ILE A 212 13.79 4.89 4.33
C ILE A 212 13.98 6.41 4.17
N SER A 213 13.46 6.99 3.07
CA SER A 213 13.59 8.43 2.81
C SER A 213 12.81 9.32 3.77
N GLN A 214 11.95 8.75 4.60
CA GLN A 214 11.10 9.47 5.55
C GLN A 214 11.39 9.08 7.00
N GLY A 215 12.01 7.90 7.23
CA GLY A 215 12.25 7.37 8.56
C GLY A 215 10.99 6.92 9.28
N LEU A 216 9.92 6.58 8.55
CA LEU A 216 8.60 6.27 9.11
C LEU A 216 7.93 5.13 8.34
N VAL A 217 7.10 4.36 9.03
CA VAL A 217 6.17 3.44 8.38
C VAL A 217 5.03 4.24 7.75
N ARG A 218 4.54 3.77 6.63
CA ARG A 218 3.40 4.33 5.91
C ARG A 218 2.41 3.23 5.54
N THR A 219 1.12 3.52 5.69
CA THR A 219 0.06 2.61 5.25
C THR A 219 -0.25 2.75 3.76
N MET A 220 -1.04 1.84 3.21
CA MET A 220 -1.51 1.97 1.82
C MET A 220 -2.43 3.19 1.66
N GLY A 221 -3.30 3.48 2.63
CA GLY A 221 -4.12 4.69 2.62
C GLY A 221 -3.28 5.97 2.54
N TRP A 222 -2.21 6.06 3.33
CA TRP A 222 -1.25 7.16 3.20
C TRP A 222 -0.62 7.21 1.81
N ARG A 223 -0.24 6.07 1.24
CA ARG A 223 0.41 6.01 -0.08
C ARG A 223 -0.50 6.52 -1.19
N LEU A 224 -1.77 6.15 -1.18
CA LEU A 224 -2.76 6.65 -2.11
C LEU A 224 -2.93 8.18 -1.98
N ARG A 225 -3.10 8.67 -0.75
CA ARG A 225 -3.19 10.11 -0.48
C ARG A 225 -1.96 10.87 -0.99
N ASP A 226 -0.75 10.32 -0.81
CA ASP A 226 0.48 10.94 -1.31
C ASP A 226 0.54 10.96 -2.85
N CYS A 227 0.03 9.94 -3.54
CA CYS A 227 -0.10 9.96 -4.99
C CYS A 227 -1.07 11.08 -5.45
N PHE A 228 -2.23 11.20 -4.82
CA PHE A 228 -3.18 12.28 -5.11
C PHE A 228 -2.53 13.65 -4.96
N ARG A 229 -1.85 13.88 -3.83
CA ARG A 229 -1.10 15.11 -3.57
C ARG A 229 -0.04 15.39 -4.65
N GLN A 230 0.74 14.38 -5.06
CA GLN A 230 1.79 14.53 -6.07
C GLN A 230 1.21 14.85 -7.45
N GLN A 231 0.04 14.30 -7.78
CA GLN A 231 -0.68 14.59 -9.02
C GLN A 231 -1.53 15.87 -8.96
N ARG A 232 -1.53 16.55 -7.81
CA ARG A 232 -2.34 17.74 -7.56
C ARG A 232 -3.84 17.49 -7.73
N TRP A 233 -4.28 16.28 -7.42
CA TRP A 233 -5.68 15.95 -7.29
C TRP A 233 -6.25 16.51 -5.99
N PRO A 234 -7.59 16.59 -5.85
CA PRO A 234 -8.21 16.86 -4.56
C PRO A 234 -7.69 15.89 -3.51
N GLU A 235 -7.59 16.33 -2.26
CA GLU A 235 -7.04 15.48 -1.20
C GLU A 235 -7.92 14.24 -0.99
N LEU A 236 -7.31 13.06 -1.04
CA LEU A 236 -7.98 11.81 -0.74
C LEU A 236 -8.19 11.70 0.77
N GLN A 237 -9.45 11.70 1.19
CA GLN A 237 -9.80 11.56 2.61
C GLN A 237 -9.71 10.10 3.04
N MET A 238 -9.19 9.86 4.25
CA MET A 238 -9.19 8.53 4.88
C MET A 238 -10.64 8.03 5.02
N GLY A 239 -10.87 6.75 4.72
CA GLY A 239 -12.19 6.13 4.83
C GLY A 239 -13.24 6.67 3.86
N SER A 240 -12.86 7.53 2.89
CA SER A 240 -13.78 7.91 1.82
C SER A 240 -14.05 6.75 0.87
N GLU A 241 -15.20 6.77 0.23
CA GLU A 241 -15.58 5.78 -0.77
C GLU A 241 -14.48 5.60 -1.84
N ALA A 242 -13.88 6.70 -2.31
CA ALA A 242 -12.78 6.66 -3.27
C ALA A 242 -11.51 5.97 -2.72
N SER A 243 -11.17 6.20 -1.44
CA SER A 243 -10.03 5.54 -0.79
C SER A 243 -10.26 4.04 -0.67
N ILE A 244 -11.43 3.65 -0.18
CA ILE A 244 -11.82 2.24 0.00
C ILE A 244 -11.91 1.53 -1.35
N ALA A 245 -12.51 2.18 -2.36
CA ALA A 245 -12.64 1.62 -3.72
C ALA A 245 -11.27 1.34 -4.37
N LEU A 246 -10.33 2.27 -4.31
CA LEU A 246 -8.98 2.07 -4.82
C LEU A 246 -8.24 0.94 -4.09
N GLN A 247 -8.37 0.86 -2.77
CA GLN A 247 -7.79 -0.24 -2.00
C GLN A 247 -8.43 -1.58 -2.36
N THR A 248 -9.76 -1.61 -2.59
CA THR A 248 -10.48 -2.81 -3.04
C THR A 248 -9.98 -3.26 -4.41
N TYR A 249 -9.85 -2.35 -5.37
CA TYR A 249 -9.31 -2.65 -6.70
C TYR A 249 -7.90 -3.26 -6.60
N MET A 250 -7.02 -2.66 -5.83
CA MET A 250 -5.64 -3.14 -5.67
C MET A 250 -5.57 -4.49 -4.97
N SER A 251 -6.33 -4.69 -3.89
CA SER A 251 -6.31 -5.94 -3.13
C SER A 251 -6.89 -7.11 -3.92
N VAL A 252 -7.96 -6.89 -4.70
CA VAL A 252 -8.55 -7.91 -5.57
C VAL A 252 -7.62 -8.29 -6.71
N ASN A 253 -6.94 -7.32 -7.33
CA ASN A 253 -5.93 -7.61 -8.36
C ASN A 253 -4.71 -8.34 -7.78
N ALA A 254 -4.44 -8.20 -6.49
CA ALA A 254 -3.38 -8.91 -5.76
C ALA A 254 -3.81 -10.29 -5.24
N ALA A 255 -5.08 -10.68 -5.39
CA ALA A 255 -5.61 -11.91 -4.80
C ALA A 255 -4.82 -13.16 -5.25
N GLY A 256 -4.44 -14.00 -4.30
CA GLY A 256 -3.57 -15.16 -4.53
C GLY A 256 -2.07 -14.87 -4.29
N GLY A 257 -1.68 -13.60 -4.17
CA GLY A 257 -0.33 -13.23 -3.74
C GLY A 257 -0.09 -13.52 -2.25
N THR A 258 1.16 -13.36 -1.82
CA THR A 258 1.57 -13.58 -0.42
C THR A 258 1.76 -12.25 0.29
N MET A 259 1.30 -12.15 1.53
CA MET A 259 1.54 -11.01 2.41
C MET A 259 2.99 -11.03 2.91
N THR A 260 3.71 -9.94 2.71
CA THR A 260 5.12 -9.77 3.10
C THR A 260 5.34 -8.48 3.89
N ALA A 261 4.27 -7.79 4.27
CA ALA A 261 4.35 -6.58 5.08
C ALA A 261 4.70 -6.89 6.54
N PRO A 262 5.35 -5.95 7.22
CA PRO A 262 5.73 -4.62 6.71
C PRO A 262 6.95 -4.66 5.79
N GLY A 263 6.81 -4.07 4.62
CA GLY A 263 7.89 -3.98 3.64
C GLY A 263 8.91 -2.88 3.95
N LEU A 264 10.02 -2.91 3.20
CA LEU A 264 11.04 -1.85 3.21
C LEU A 264 11.04 -1.17 1.83
N LYS A 265 10.73 0.12 1.80
CA LYS A 265 10.65 0.90 0.55
C LYS A 265 11.50 2.19 0.67
N ARG A 266 11.97 2.69 -0.47
CA ARG A 266 12.76 3.92 -0.52
C ARG A 266 11.94 5.17 -0.15
#